data_5c49c189be5b645abeed2e85c078cbf7
#
_entry.id   5c49c189be5b645abeed2e85c078cbf7
#
_cell.length_a   1.000
_cell.length_b   1.000
_cell.length_c   1.000
_cell.angle_alpha   90.00
_cell.angle_beta   90.00
_cell.angle_gamma   90.00
#
_symmetry.space_group_name_H-M   'P 1'
#
loop_
_entity.id
_entity.type
_entity.pdbx_description
1 polymer ?
#
loop_
_entity_poly.entity_id
_entity_poly.type
_entity_poly.pdbx_seq_one_letter_code
_entity_poly.pdbx_strand_id
1 'polypeptide(L)'
;MNLKNHPFFKKYKYFKYVLLTHLAFSLLNVTIFLVHGFINNDVVGIFKAPYQNYKALNNPEKYLQKVFFVVDTAYIETQISSSPGSTPTHKDYTIIKGNLLNSKEKREITCTYDILDRIYRSRYDYNTGEIIVKKVKGIKVWKSTINDEVFLGNEKAMTAERDNAIGSIYFQITLIPILVILFILKRKSEEQEPRVKKPVTN
;
A
#
# COMPACT_ATOMS: atom_id res chain seq x y z
N MET A 1 12.34 19.61 20.62
CA MET A 1 13.64 18.92 20.34
C MET A 1 14.40 19.70 19.28
N ASN A 2 15.53 20.28 19.62
CA ASN A 2 16.33 21.05 18.64
C ASN A 2 17.39 20.15 17.99
N LEU A 3 16.95 19.30 17.05
CA LEU A 3 17.80 18.38 16.26
C LEU A 3 18.91 19.12 15.48
N LYS A 4 18.73 20.43 15.24
CA LYS A 4 19.66 21.24 14.43
C LYS A 4 21.03 21.38 15.09
N ASN A 5 21.08 21.44 16.42
CA ASN A 5 22.29 21.67 17.18
C ASN A 5 22.95 20.40 17.74
N HIS A 6 22.34 19.24 17.55
CA HIS A 6 22.89 17.98 18.04
C HIS A 6 24.22 17.64 17.35
N PRO A 7 25.32 17.31 18.09
CA PRO A 7 26.66 17.07 17.53
C PRO A 7 26.70 16.00 16.43
N PHE A 8 25.94 14.93 16.61
CA PHE A 8 25.79 13.85 15.64
C PHE A 8 25.25 14.39 14.31
N PHE A 9 24.22 15.24 14.32
CA PHE A 9 23.62 15.79 13.10
C PHE A 9 24.42 16.94 12.50
N LYS A 10 25.31 17.57 13.24
CA LYS A 10 26.32 18.49 12.68
C LYS A 10 27.34 17.73 11.84
N LYS A 11 27.78 16.56 12.35
CA LYS A 11 28.75 15.69 11.67
C LYS A 11 28.12 14.98 10.45
N TYR A 12 26.88 14.53 10.60
CA TYR A 12 26.16 13.74 9.58
C TYR A 12 24.91 14.47 9.09
N LYS A 13 25.10 15.61 8.44
CA LYS A 13 23.99 16.50 8.02
C LYS A 13 22.90 15.80 7.20
N TYR A 14 23.29 14.97 6.25
CA TYR A 14 22.33 14.27 5.37
C TYR A 14 21.55 13.17 6.09
N PHE A 15 22.13 12.50 7.04
CA PHE A 15 21.48 11.44 7.81
C PHE A 15 20.23 11.94 8.55
N LYS A 16 20.25 13.18 9.03
CA LYS A 16 19.09 13.81 9.64
C LYS A 16 17.90 13.87 8.68
N TYR A 17 18.12 14.28 7.45
CA TYR A 17 17.05 14.40 6.45
C TYR A 17 16.51 13.02 6.09
N VAL A 18 17.39 12.05 5.86
CA VAL A 18 17.00 10.65 5.59
C VAL A 18 16.15 10.10 6.74
N LEU A 19 16.59 10.29 7.99
CA LEU A 19 15.85 9.81 9.18
C LEU A 19 14.48 10.47 9.31
N LEU A 20 14.39 11.78 9.12
CA LEU A 20 13.11 12.51 9.22
C LEU A 20 12.15 12.15 8.07
N THR A 21 12.66 12.02 6.85
CA THR A 21 11.86 11.60 5.70
C THR A 21 11.32 10.20 5.92
N HIS A 22 12.18 9.27 6.36
CA HIS A 22 11.75 7.91 6.64
C HIS A 22 10.72 7.84 7.77
N LEU A 23 10.91 8.62 8.84
CA LEU A 23 9.93 8.75 9.91
C LEU A 23 8.58 9.26 9.39
N ALA A 24 8.59 10.28 8.52
CA ALA A 24 7.37 10.82 7.96
C ALA A 24 6.60 9.77 7.14
N PHE A 25 7.29 9.00 6.28
CA PHE A 25 6.67 7.92 5.52
C PHE A 25 6.17 6.78 6.41
N SER A 26 6.92 6.39 7.44
CA SER A 26 6.49 5.35 8.39
C SER A 26 5.25 5.80 9.17
N LEU A 27 5.20 7.04 9.64
CA LEU A 27 4.04 7.59 10.32
C LEU A 27 2.82 7.69 9.39
N LEU A 28 3.02 8.15 8.16
CA LEU A 28 1.95 8.20 7.16
C LEU A 28 1.38 6.80 6.89
N ASN A 29 2.24 5.82 6.67
CA ASN A 29 1.83 4.43 6.46
C ASN A 29 0.99 3.92 7.64
N VAL A 30 1.50 4.05 8.87
CA VAL A 30 0.78 3.61 10.08
C VAL A 30 -0.54 4.35 10.25
N THR A 31 -0.58 5.66 9.97
CA THR A 31 -1.81 6.46 10.05
C THR A 31 -2.87 5.96 9.06
N ILE A 32 -2.48 5.67 7.81
CA ILE A 32 -3.39 5.10 6.80
C ILE A 32 -3.97 3.78 7.31
N PHE A 33 -3.14 2.87 7.84
CA PHE A 33 -3.60 1.61 8.39
C PHE A 33 -4.55 1.78 9.58
N LEU A 34 -4.26 2.72 10.48
CA LEU A 34 -5.16 3.04 11.59
C LEU A 34 -6.51 3.55 11.11
N VAL A 35 -6.53 4.51 10.18
CA VAL A 35 -7.77 5.07 9.62
C VAL A 35 -8.60 3.96 8.97
N HIS A 36 -7.99 3.14 8.12
CA HIS A 36 -8.68 2.00 7.50
C HIS A 36 -9.18 0.99 8.54
N GLY A 37 -8.37 0.71 9.58
CA GLY A 37 -8.75 -0.18 10.67
C GLY A 37 -9.97 0.32 11.46
N PHE A 38 -10.04 1.62 11.72
CA PHE A 38 -11.20 2.22 12.39
C PHE A 38 -12.45 2.24 11.50
N ILE A 39 -12.31 2.57 10.21
CA ILE A 39 -13.44 2.55 9.27
C ILE A 39 -14.03 1.14 9.15
N ASN A 40 -13.20 0.11 9.11
CA ASN A 40 -13.63 -1.28 8.94
C ASN A 40 -13.90 -2.00 10.27
N ASN A 41 -13.75 -1.35 11.42
CA ASN A 41 -13.83 -1.95 12.76
C ASN A 41 -12.89 -3.16 12.96
N ASP A 42 -11.76 -3.19 12.24
CA ASP A 42 -10.75 -4.25 12.31
C ASP A 42 -9.33 -3.71 12.24
N VAL A 43 -8.90 -3.01 13.27
CA VAL A 43 -7.54 -2.45 13.36
C VAL A 43 -6.48 -3.55 13.30
N VAL A 44 -6.69 -4.64 14.03
CA VAL A 44 -5.69 -5.74 14.12
C VAL A 44 -5.56 -6.47 12.78
N GLY A 45 -6.67 -6.76 12.12
CA GLY A 45 -6.68 -7.43 10.81
C GLY A 45 -5.97 -6.59 9.75
N ILE A 46 -6.26 -5.30 9.69
CA ILE A 46 -5.63 -4.37 8.73
C ILE A 46 -4.10 -4.32 8.91
N PHE A 47 -3.59 -4.27 10.15
CA PHE A 47 -2.13 -4.31 10.38
C PHE A 47 -1.50 -5.66 10.05
N LYS A 48 -2.24 -6.76 10.16
CA LYS A 48 -1.76 -8.11 9.80
C LYS A 48 -1.84 -8.40 8.30
N ALA A 49 -2.73 -7.73 7.58
CA ALA A 49 -3.01 -7.99 6.16
C ALA A 49 -1.76 -7.98 5.27
N PRO A 50 -0.83 -6.99 5.32
CA PRO A 50 0.38 -7.02 4.51
C PRO A 50 1.24 -8.27 4.76
N TYR A 51 1.36 -8.68 6.01
CA TYR A 51 2.14 -9.86 6.38
C TYR A 51 1.49 -11.15 5.87
N GLN A 52 0.17 -11.25 5.97
CA GLN A 52 -0.61 -12.37 5.45
C GLN A 52 -0.55 -12.43 3.93
N ASN A 53 -0.66 -11.29 3.24
CA ASN A 53 -0.54 -11.18 1.79
C ASN A 53 0.88 -11.58 1.33
N TYR A 54 1.93 -11.06 1.95
CA TYR A 54 3.29 -11.47 1.67
C TYR A 54 3.48 -12.98 1.81
N LYS A 55 2.99 -13.56 2.91
CA LYS A 55 3.07 -15.00 3.18
C LYS A 55 2.35 -15.82 2.11
N ALA A 56 1.15 -15.41 1.72
CA ALA A 56 0.35 -16.08 0.71
C ALA A 56 1.01 -16.02 -0.69
N LEU A 57 1.47 -14.82 -1.08
CA LEU A 57 2.08 -14.57 -2.38
C LEU A 57 3.48 -15.17 -2.53
N ASN A 58 4.20 -15.37 -1.42
CA ASN A 58 5.51 -16.01 -1.42
C ASN A 58 5.44 -17.55 -1.45
N ASN A 59 4.28 -18.13 -1.08
CA ASN A 59 4.04 -19.58 -1.11
C ASN A 59 2.66 -19.86 -1.74
N PRO A 60 2.48 -19.54 -3.03
CA PRO A 60 1.18 -19.58 -3.69
C PRO A 60 0.57 -20.97 -3.72
N GLU A 61 1.37 -22.03 -3.89
CA GLU A 61 0.89 -23.42 -3.92
C GLU A 61 0.23 -23.85 -2.61
N LYS A 62 0.70 -23.28 -1.48
CA LYS A 62 0.19 -23.62 -0.15
C LYS A 62 -1.00 -22.78 0.28
N TYR A 63 -1.03 -21.50 -0.10
CA TYR A 63 -1.95 -20.54 0.50
C TYR A 63 -2.90 -19.89 -0.49
N LEU A 64 -2.74 -20.14 -1.81
CA LEU A 64 -3.62 -19.59 -2.82
C LEU A 64 -4.44 -20.68 -3.51
N GLN A 65 -5.73 -20.45 -3.65
CA GLN A 65 -6.65 -21.31 -4.38
C GLN A 65 -7.18 -20.59 -5.63
N LYS A 66 -7.19 -21.30 -6.75
CA LYS A 66 -7.82 -20.78 -7.97
C LYS A 66 -9.33 -20.81 -7.81
N VAL A 67 -9.96 -19.65 -7.92
CA VAL A 67 -11.42 -19.51 -7.83
C VAL A 67 -11.93 -18.71 -9.02
N PHE A 68 -13.22 -18.80 -9.27
CA PHE A 68 -13.88 -18.05 -10.33
C PHE A 68 -14.52 -16.80 -9.75
N PHE A 69 -14.17 -15.63 -10.30
CA PHE A 69 -14.74 -14.33 -9.95
C PHE A 69 -15.73 -13.91 -11.02
N VAL A 70 -16.98 -13.78 -10.62
CA VAL A 70 -18.08 -13.33 -11.50
C VAL A 70 -17.99 -11.82 -11.61
N VAL A 71 -17.82 -11.31 -12.82
CA VAL A 71 -17.65 -9.87 -13.07
C VAL A 71 -19.00 -9.20 -13.27
N ASP A 72 -19.33 -8.26 -12.40
CA ASP A 72 -20.49 -7.39 -12.60
C ASP A 72 -20.16 -6.22 -13.53
N THR A 73 -19.07 -5.51 -13.23
CA THR A 73 -18.59 -4.38 -14.04
C THR A 73 -17.07 -4.24 -13.92
N ALA A 74 -16.45 -3.62 -14.92
CA ALA A 74 -15.05 -3.22 -14.88
C ALA A 74 -14.88 -1.90 -15.64
N TYR A 75 -13.99 -1.03 -15.16
CA TYR A 75 -13.70 0.27 -15.77
C TYR A 75 -12.28 0.70 -15.43
N ILE A 76 -11.78 1.71 -16.16
CA ILE A 76 -10.52 2.37 -15.86
C ILE A 76 -10.81 3.59 -14.99
N GLU A 77 -10.04 3.70 -13.89
CA GLU A 77 -9.97 4.90 -13.08
C GLU A 77 -8.58 5.52 -13.25
N THR A 78 -8.54 6.77 -13.72
CA THR A 78 -7.28 7.51 -13.90
C THR A 78 -7.04 8.39 -12.69
N GLN A 79 -5.95 8.12 -11.96
CA GLN A 79 -5.48 8.99 -10.90
C GLN A 79 -4.47 9.99 -11.47
N ILE A 80 -4.73 11.27 -11.25
CA ILE A 80 -3.85 12.36 -11.66
C ILE A 80 -3.07 12.82 -10.43
N SER A 81 -1.75 12.71 -10.50
CA SER A 81 -0.86 13.25 -9.48
C SER A 81 -0.10 14.43 -10.06
N SER A 82 -0.27 15.62 -9.46
CA SER A 82 0.45 16.83 -9.84
C SER A 82 1.18 17.38 -8.62
N SER A 83 2.48 17.65 -8.77
CA SER A 83 3.24 18.46 -7.82
C SER A 83 3.44 19.86 -8.38
N PRO A 84 3.47 20.91 -7.56
CA PRO A 84 3.74 22.26 -8.05
C PRO A 84 5.01 22.31 -8.89
N GLY A 85 4.91 22.74 -10.15
CA GLY A 85 6.05 22.87 -11.08
C GLY A 85 6.44 21.59 -11.82
N SER A 86 5.69 20.50 -11.69
CA SER A 86 5.92 19.27 -12.46
C SER A 86 4.79 18.99 -13.45
N THR A 87 5.10 18.25 -14.51
CA THR A 87 4.09 17.74 -15.44
C THR A 87 3.19 16.75 -14.68
N PRO A 88 1.85 16.85 -14.80
CA PRO A 88 0.95 15.89 -14.18
C PRO A 88 1.25 14.47 -14.65
N THR A 89 1.36 13.55 -13.72
CA THR A 89 1.48 12.12 -14.04
C THR A 89 0.12 11.46 -13.94
N HIS A 90 -0.27 10.72 -14.98
CA HIS A 90 -1.49 9.94 -15.04
C HIS A 90 -1.17 8.48 -14.73
N LYS A 91 -1.94 7.86 -13.85
CA LYS A 91 -1.83 6.45 -13.55
C LYS A 91 -3.20 5.79 -13.64
N ASP A 92 -3.32 4.88 -14.58
CA ASP A 92 -4.55 4.17 -14.84
C ASP A 92 -4.63 2.90 -14.00
N TYR A 93 -5.79 2.68 -13.39
CA TYR A 93 -6.14 1.48 -12.65
C TYR A 93 -7.37 0.84 -13.29
N THR A 94 -7.32 -0.45 -13.52
CA THR A 94 -8.55 -1.20 -13.85
C THR A 94 -9.22 -1.63 -12.55
N ILE A 95 -10.44 -1.20 -12.36
CA ILE A 95 -11.30 -1.57 -11.24
C ILE A 95 -12.28 -2.65 -11.72
N ILE A 96 -12.30 -3.78 -11.04
CA ILE A 96 -13.19 -4.91 -11.36
C ILE A 96 -14.10 -5.17 -10.17
N LYS A 97 -15.39 -4.98 -10.34
CA LYS A 97 -16.40 -5.24 -9.31
C LYS A 97 -17.17 -6.51 -9.62
N GLY A 98 -17.43 -7.29 -8.57
CA GLY A 98 -18.13 -8.56 -8.72
C GLY A 98 -18.17 -9.35 -7.42
N ASN A 99 -18.26 -10.65 -7.55
CA ASN A 99 -18.29 -11.58 -6.41
C ASN A 99 -17.60 -12.90 -6.78
N LEU A 100 -17.13 -13.61 -5.78
CA LEU A 100 -16.68 -14.99 -5.99
C LEU A 100 -17.87 -15.88 -6.34
N LEU A 101 -17.65 -16.85 -7.22
CA LEU A 101 -18.64 -17.87 -7.50
C LEU A 101 -19.04 -18.52 -6.17
N ASN A 102 -20.29 -18.64 -5.89
CA ASN A 102 -20.86 -19.16 -4.64
C ASN A 102 -20.77 -18.18 -3.42
N SER A 103 -20.39 -16.92 -3.62
CA SER A 103 -20.48 -15.87 -2.60
C SER A 103 -21.41 -14.75 -3.08
N LYS A 104 -22.25 -14.25 -2.16
CA LYS A 104 -23.06 -13.04 -2.41
C LYS A 104 -22.31 -11.75 -2.05
N GLU A 105 -21.15 -11.87 -1.41
CA GLU A 105 -20.34 -10.73 -0.99
C GLU A 105 -19.74 -10.04 -2.19
N LYS A 106 -20.05 -8.77 -2.37
CA LYS A 106 -19.46 -7.93 -3.40
C LYS A 106 -18.01 -7.59 -3.03
N ARG A 107 -17.14 -7.72 -4.01
CA ARG A 107 -15.71 -7.45 -3.87
C ARG A 107 -15.22 -6.61 -5.04
N GLU A 108 -14.14 -5.90 -4.78
CA GLU A 108 -13.45 -5.10 -5.76
C GLU A 108 -12.00 -5.57 -5.89
N ILE A 109 -11.52 -5.69 -7.11
CA ILE A 109 -10.14 -6.00 -7.43
C ILE A 109 -9.56 -4.83 -8.22
N THR A 110 -8.52 -4.22 -7.71
CA THR A 110 -7.80 -3.12 -8.36
C THR A 110 -6.53 -3.65 -9.03
N CYS A 111 -6.29 -3.24 -10.24
CA CYS A 111 -5.12 -3.63 -11.04
C CYS A 111 -4.43 -2.39 -11.61
N THR A 112 -3.11 -2.32 -11.50
CA THR A 112 -2.29 -1.18 -11.95
C THR A 112 -1.99 -1.16 -13.45
N TYR A 113 -2.71 -1.94 -14.24
CA TYR A 113 -2.57 -1.99 -15.70
C TYR A 113 -3.90 -2.36 -16.34
N ASP A 114 -4.07 -1.99 -17.60
CA ASP A 114 -5.30 -2.25 -18.33
C ASP A 114 -5.47 -3.74 -18.62
N ILE A 115 -6.61 -4.29 -18.22
CA ILE A 115 -7.05 -5.65 -18.53
C ILE A 115 -8.48 -5.69 -19.08
N LEU A 116 -9.03 -4.53 -19.47
CA LEU A 116 -10.41 -4.47 -19.98
C LEU A 116 -10.63 -5.37 -21.19
N ASP A 117 -9.65 -5.52 -22.07
CA ASP A 117 -9.71 -6.42 -23.20
C ASP A 117 -9.92 -7.90 -22.83
N ARG A 118 -9.54 -8.29 -21.63
CA ARG A 118 -9.81 -9.63 -21.09
C ARG A 118 -11.22 -9.78 -20.55
N ILE A 119 -11.84 -8.66 -20.18
CA ILE A 119 -13.19 -8.60 -19.60
C ILE A 119 -14.22 -8.28 -20.65
N TYR A 120 -13.94 -7.31 -21.51
CA TYR A 120 -14.80 -6.91 -22.63
C TYR A 120 -14.14 -7.30 -23.95
N ARG A 121 -14.69 -8.31 -24.60
CA ARG A 121 -14.22 -8.75 -25.92
C ARG A 121 -15.00 -8.02 -26.97
N SER A 122 -14.35 -7.22 -27.78
CA SER A 122 -14.92 -6.59 -28.96
C SER A 122 -14.71 -7.50 -30.18
N ARG A 123 -15.76 -7.67 -30.99
CA ARG A 123 -15.70 -8.34 -32.29
C ARG A 123 -16.41 -7.46 -33.32
N TYR A 124 -15.74 -7.20 -34.42
CA TYR A 124 -16.38 -6.56 -35.57
C TYR A 124 -17.27 -7.58 -36.30
N ASP A 125 -18.54 -7.23 -36.48
CA ASP A 125 -19.46 -8.02 -37.28
C ASP A 125 -19.48 -7.48 -38.72
N TYR A 126 -18.88 -8.24 -39.62
CA TYR A 126 -18.79 -7.88 -41.03
C TYR A 126 -20.16 -7.85 -41.74
N ASN A 127 -21.19 -8.50 -41.21
CA ASN A 127 -22.51 -8.50 -41.79
C ASN A 127 -23.33 -7.25 -41.48
N THR A 128 -23.14 -6.72 -40.24
CA THR A 128 -23.89 -5.53 -39.79
C THR A 128 -23.05 -4.27 -39.81
N GLY A 129 -21.72 -4.37 -39.94
CA GLY A 129 -20.79 -3.25 -39.83
C GLY A 129 -20.63 -2.70 -38.42
N GLU A 130 -21.09 -3.42 -37.39
CA GLU A 130 -21.11 -2.98 -36.02
C GLU A 130 -20.02 -3.66 -35.18
N ILE A 131 -19.58 -2.97 -34.12
CA ILE A 131 -18.69 -3.55 -33.08
C ILE A 131 -19.57 -4.15 -31.98
N ILE A 132 -19.59 -5.47 -31.89
CA ILE A 132 -20.27 -6.20 -30.84
C ILE A 132 -19.33 -6.32 -29.65
N VAL A 133 -19.69 -5.72 -28.50
CA VAL A 133 -18.94 -5.85 -27.22
C VAL A 133 -19.61 -6.91 -26.36
N LYS A 134 -18.88 -7.99 -26.08
CA LYS A 134 -19.34 -9.07 -25.21
C LYS A 134 -18.54 -9.08 -23.90
N LYS A 135 -19.23 -8.88 -22.78
CA LYS A 135 -18.62 -9.02 -21.44
C LYS A 135 -18.45 -10.50 -21.09
N VAL A 136 -17.28 -10.89 -20.57
CA VAL A 136 -17.09 -12.25 -20.01
C VAL A 136 -17.89 -12.41 -18.72
N LYS A 137 -18.40 -13.62 -18.48
CA LYS A 137 -19.14 -13.92 -17.23
C LYS A 137 -18.26 -13.79 -15.99
N GLY A 138 -16.97 -14.03 -16.12
CA GLY A 138 -16.04 -13.92 -15.02
C GLY A 138 -14.61 -14.28 -15.41
N ILE A 139 -13.71 -14.12 -14.48
CA ILE A 139 -12.27 -14.36 -14.61
C ILE A 139 -11.78 -15.33 -13.54
N LYS A 140 -10.68 -16.02 -13.82
CA LYS A 140 -9.99 -16.82 -12.82
C LYS A 140 -9.09 -15.92 -11.98
N VAL A 141 -9.22 -16.03 -10.66
CA VAL A 141 -8.44 -15.27 -9.68
C VAL A 141 -7.86 -16.23 -8.63
N TRP A 142 -6.95 -15.71 -7.83
CA TRP A 142 -6.39 -16.44 -6.70
C TRP A 142 -6.99 -15.89 -5.41
N LYS A 143 -7.56 -16.77 -4.59
CA LYS A 143 -8.06 -16.44 -3.26
C LYS A 143 -7.08 -16.95 -2.20
N SER A 144 -6.69 -16.09 -1.27
CA SER A 144 -5.88 -16.46 -0.12
C SER A 144 -6.70 -17.25 0.89
N THR A 145 -6.12 -18.33 1.40
CA THR A 145 -6.71 -19.15 2.49
C THR A 145 -6.39 -18.58 3.87
N ILE A 146 -5.56 -17.52 3.96
CA ILE A 146 -5.12 -16.92 5.22
C ILE A 146 -6.04 -15.77 5.64
N ASN A 147 -6.44 -14.93 4.68
CA ASN A 147 -7.17 -13.69 4.95
C ASN A 147 -8.29 -13.40 3.93
N ASP A 148 -8.67 -14.39 3.15
CA ASP A 148 -9.71 -14.29 2.11
C ASP A 148 -9.49 -13.25 1.01
N GLU A 149 -8.31 -12.60 0.97
CA GLU A 149 -7.95 -11.65 -0.09
C GLU A 149 -7.94 -12.30 -1.46
N VAL A 150 -8.25 -11.49 -2.49
CA VAL A 150 -8.36 -11.96 -3.87
C VAL A 150 -7.36 -11.25 -4.74
N PHE A 151 -6.54 -12.02 -5.45
CA PHE A 151 -5.48 -11.52 -6.32
C PHE A 151 -5.73 -11.90 -7.78
N LEU A 152 -5.37 -11.01 -8.70
CA LEU A 152 -5.32 -11.37 -10.12
C LEU A 152 -4.24 -12.42 -10.36
N GLY A 153 -4.59 -13.44 -11.14
CA GLY A 153 -3.76 -14.63 -11.32
C GLY A 153 -2.59 -14.47 -12.30
N ASN A 154 -2.16 -13.26 -12.63
CA ASN A 154 -0.98 -13.08 -13.47
C ASN A 154 0.26 -12.71 -12.61
N GLU A 155 1.42 -13.09 -13.11
CA GLU A 155 2.70 -12.90 -12.42
C GLU A 155 3.00 -11.44 -12.09
N LYS A 156 2.70 -10.52 -13.03
CA LYS A 156 2.93 -9.09 -12.85
C LYS A 156 2.10 -8.51 -11.69
N ALA A 157 0.81 -8.88 -11.60
CA ALA A 157 -0.04 -8.44 -10.49
C ALA A 157 0.41 -9.02 -9.16
N MET A 158 0.70 -10.31 -9.12
CA MET A 158 1.17 -10.98 -7.90
C MET A 158 2.49 -10.41 -7.40
N THR A 159 3.41 -10.06 -8.31
CA THR A 159 4.68 -9.40 -7.95
C THR A 159 4.43 -8.01 -7.38
N ALA A 160 3.58 -7.19 -8.03
CA ALA A 160 3.26 -5.86 -7.54
C ALA A 160 2.60 -5.89 -6.15
N GLU A 161 1.66 -6.81 -5.92
CA GLU A 161 1.02 -6.98 -4.61
C GLU A 161 2.01 -7.45 -3.53
N ARG A 162 2.93 -8.34 -3.89
CA ARG A 162 3.99 -8.77 -2.98
C ARG A 162 4.91 -7.60 -2.61
N ASP A 163 5.31 -6.79 -3.57
CA ASP A 163 6.19 -5.64 -3.33
C ASP A 163 5.50 -4.56 -2.50
N ASN A 164 4.21 -4.32 -2.71
CA ASN A 164 3.37 -3.45 -1.86
C ASN A 164 3.31 -3.98 -0.41
N ALA A 165 3.12 -5.28 -0.24
CA ALA A 165 3.11 -5.91 1.09
C ALA A 165 4.46 -5.76 1.80
N ILE A 166 5.58 -5.99 1.10
CA ILE A 166 6.94 -5.79 1.63
C ILE A 166 7.14 -4.34 2.06
N GLY A 167 6.77 -3.37 1.22
CA GLY A 167 6.88 -1.94 1.54
C GLY A 167 6.10 -1.56 2.80
N SER A 168 4.87 -2.04 2.93
CA SER A 168 4.03 -1.79 4.11
C SER A 168 4.62 -2.40 5.39
N ILE A 169 5.08 -3.65 5.33
CA ILE A 169 5.75 -4.33 6.45
C ILE A 169 7.03 -3.57 6.85
N TYR A 170 7.83 -3.16 5.88
CA TYR A 170 9.06 -2.40 6.13
C TYR A 170 8.78 -1.12 6.92
N PHE A 171 7.83 -0.30 6.50
CA PHE A 171 7.49 0.95 7.20
C PHE A 171 6.88 0.72 8.57
N GLN A 172 6.10 -0.34 8.77
CA GLN A 172 5.57 -0.72 10.09
C GLN A 172 6.69 -1.13 11.06
N ILE A 173 7.60 -1.99 10.63
CA ILE A 173 8.67 -2.51 11.47
C ILE A 173 9.70 -1.43 11.79
N THR A 174 10.07 -0.59 10.83
CA THR A 174 11.13 0.42 11.01
C THR A 174 10.70 1.62 11.84
N LEU A 175 9.40 1.84 12.05
CA LEU A 175 8.92 2.94 12.89
C LEU A 175 9.47 2.88 14.31
N ILE A 176 9.42 1.71 14.96
CA ILE A 176 9.86 1.54 16.35
C ILE A 176 11.36 1.83 16.51
N PRO A 177 12.28 1.21 15.75
CA PRO A 177 13.71 1.54 15.81
C PRO A 177 14.01 3.02 15.59
N ILE A 178 13.32 3.68 14.66
CA ILE A 178 13.52 5.11 14.39
C ILE A 178 13.12 5.96 15.61
N LEU A 179 11.98 5.66 16.22
CA LEU A 179 11.54 6.37 17.43
C LEU A 179 12.52 6.16 18.58
N VAL A 180 13.05 4.93 18.75
CA VAL A 180 14.08 4.63 19.75
C VAL A 180 15.35 5.42 19.50
N ILE A 181 15.84 5.48 18.26
CA ILE A 181 17.02 6.27 17.88
C ILE A 181 16.79 7.75 18.20
N LEU A 182 15.64 8.30 17.81
CA LEU A 182 15.30 9.70 18.10
C LEU A 182 15.22 9.99 19.60
N PHE A 183 14.68 9.06 20.38
CA PHE A 183 14.61 9.17 21.84
C PHE A 183 16.01 9.18 22.48
N ILE A 184 16.89 8.25 22.06
CA ILE A 184 18.28 8.19 22.54
C ILE A 184 19.04 9.48 22.20
N LEU A 185 18.88 9.97 20.96
CA LEU A 185 19.52 11.21 20.54
C LEU A 185 18.99 12.42 21.32
N LYS A 186 17.70 12.46 21.61
CA LYS A 186 17.09 13.50 22.44
C LYS A 186 17.70 13.50 23.84
N ARG A 187 17.73 12.35 24.50
CA ARG A 187 18.27 12.21 25.85
C ARG A 187 19.73 12.64 25.93
N LYS A 188 20.59 12.19 25.03
CA LYS A 188 21.99 12.63 24.96
C LYS A 188 22.16 14.13 24.76
N SER A 189 21.24 14.77 23.99
CA SER A 189 21.25 16.23 23.83
C SER A 189 20.92 16.97 25.12
N GLU A 190 19.99 16.47 25.90
CA GLU A 190 19.59 17.06 27.20
C GLU A 190 20.67 16.90 28.26
N GLU A 191 21.43 15.81 28.24
CA GLU A 191 22.56 15.57 29.17
C GLU A 191 23.76 16.49 28.85
N GLN A 192 23.91 16.97 27.61
CA GLN A 192 24.98 17.85 27.15
C GLN A 192 24.69 19.35 27.32
N GLU A 193 23.45 19.74 27.57
CA GLU A 193 23.13 21.14 27.88
C GLU A 193 23.69 21.47 29.29
N PRO A 194 24.65 22.41 29.41
CA PRO A 194 25.17 22.81 30.72
C PRO A 194 24.00 23.35 31.54
N ARG A 195 23.79 22.81 32.73
CA ARG A 195 22.83 23.36 33.71
C ARG A 195 23.21 24.80 33.97
N VAL A 196 22.52 25.73 33.31
CA VAL A 196 22.67 27.16 33.61
C VAL A 196 22.28 27.33 35.06
N LYS A 197 23.28 27.54 35.93
CA LYS A 197 23.05 27.90 37.34
C LYS A 197 22.20 29.16 37.31
N LYS A 198 20.98 29.05 37.83
CA LYS A 198 20.14 30.24 38.06
C LYS A 198 20.98 31.20 38.93
N PRO A 199 21.11 32.49 38.55
CA PRO A 199 21.76 33.46 39.39
C PRO A 199 21.03 33.50 40.75
N VAL A 200 21.76 33.32 41.83
CA VAL A 200 21.24 33.53 43.17
C VAL A 200 21.02 35.03 43.29
N THR A 201 19.79 35.47 43.23
CA THR A 201 19.39 36.85 43.58
C THR A 201 19.45 36.92 45.11
N ASN A 202 20.46 37.64 45.59
CA ASN A 202 20.51 38.13 46.99
C ASN A 202 19.56 39.31 47.14
#